data_9e0233fe44ef1b30e5beaa71f4207a13
#
_entry.id   9e0233fe44ef1b30e5beaa71f4207a13
#
_cell.length_a   1.000
_cell.length_b   1.000
_cell.length_c   1.000
_cell.angle_alpha   90.00
_cell.angle_beta   90.00
_cell.angle_gamma   90.00
#
_symmetry.space_group_name_H-M   'P 1'
#
loop_
_entity.id
_entity.type
_entity.pdbx_description
1 polymer ?
#
loop_
_entity_poly.entity_id
_entity_poly.type
_entity_poly.pdbx_seq_one_letter_code
_entity_poly.pdbx_strand_id
1 'polypeptide(L)'
;YDLYRDIQQRTGGEIYIGVLGPVRTGKSTFIKRFMDEMVLPYMEDEHARMRAQDELPQSAGGKTITTTEPKFIPNEAAKVRLNDDIEVSVRLIDCVGYMIDGAAGHMEEDAERMVKTPWSEEEIPFTQAAEIGTDKVMRDHSTIGLVITTDGSIGELPRSNYLGAEEKTILALKKSGKPFLV
;
A
#
# COMPACT_ATOMS: atom_id res chain seq x y z
N TYR A 1 4.20 -27.76 15.80
CA TYR A 1 3.60 -26.41 15.65
C TYR A 1 3.37 -26.15 14.16
N ASP A 2 2.11 -26.02 13.75
CA ASP A 2 1.73 -25.73 12.36
C ASP A 2 1.55 -24.21 12.20
N LEU A 3 2.60 -23.57 11.70
CA LEU A 3 2.65 -22.12 11.50
C LEU A 3 1.53 -21.62 10.58
N TYR A 4 1.24 -22.34 9.51
CA TYR A 4 0.23 -21.92 8.53
C TYR A 4 -1.17 -21.97 9.12
N ARG A 5 -1.47 -22.98 9.92
CA ARG A 5 -2.76 -23.09 10.62
C ARG A 5 -2.92 -21.99 11.67
N ASP A 6 -1.85 -21.65 12.39
CA ASP A 6 -1.85 -20.54 13.34
C ASP A 6 -2.10 -19.19 12.64
N ILE A 7 -1.45 -18.93 11.52
CA ILE A 7 -1.68 -17.74 10.69
C ILE A 7 -3.14 -17.69 10.23
N GLN A 8 -3.67 -18.76 9.67
CA GLN A 8 -5.06 -18.83 9.22
C GLN A 8 -6.05 -18.53 10.35
N GLN A 9 -5.84 -19.11 11.52
CA GLN A 9 -6.71 -18.90 12.68
C GLN A 9 -6.67 -17.46 13.18
N ARG A 10 -5.48 -16.85 13.26
CA ARG A 10 -5.31 -15.47 13.75
C ARG A 10 -5.83 -14.42 12.77
N THR A 11 -5.75 -14.67 11.49
CA THR A 11 -6.17 -13.73 10.42
C THR A 11 -7.56 -14.01 9.89
N GLY A 12 -8.21 -15.10 10.32
CA GLY A 12 -9.45 -15.58 9.69
C GLY A 12 -9.26 -16.03 8.25
N GLY A 13 -8.00 -16.32 7.84
CA GLY A 13 -7.65 -16.65 6.48
C GLY A 13 -7.47 -15.44 5.55
N GLU A 14 -7.54 -14.22 6.08
CA GLU A 14 -7.37 -12.98 5.32
C GLU A 14 -6.03 -12.31 5.63
N ILE A 15 -5.16 -12.19 4.63
CA ILE A 15 -3.85 -11.53 4.73
C ILE A 15 -3.90 -10.28 3.86
N TYR A 16 -4.28 -9.17 4.47
CA TYR A 16 -4.40 -7.88 3.80
C TYR A 16 -3.25 -6.98 4.24
N ILE A 17 -2.31 -6.75 3.32
CA ILE A 17 -1.07 -6.02 3.58
C ILE A 17 -1.24 -4.58 3.13
N GLY A 18 -1.32 -3.65 4.09
CA GLY A 18 -1.25 -2.22 3.81
C GLY A 18 0.19 -1.81 3.52
N VAL A 19 0.47 -1.42 2.28
CA VAL A 19 1.81 -0.97 1.86
C VAL A 19 1.89 0.55 2.02
N LEU A 20 2.65 0.97 3.00
CA LEU A 20 2.68 2.32 3.54
C LEU A 20 4.08 2.93 3.40
N GLY A 21 4.20 4.20 3.68
CA GLY A 21 5.48 4.89 3.69
C GLY A 21 5.43 6.22 2.95
N PRO A 22 6.56 6.94 2.90
CA PRO A 22 6.66 8.18 2.14
C PRO A 22 6.36 7.96 0.65
N VAL A 23 5.94 8.98 -0.05
CA VAL A 23 5.81 8.94 -1.52
C VAL A 23 7.15 8.62 -2.17
N ARG A 24 7.11 7.96 -3.34
CA ARG A 24 8.31 7.66 -4.16
C ARG A 24 9.38 6.81 -3.48
N THR A 25 8.98 5.89 -2.62
CA THR A 25 9.89 4.93 -2.00
C THR A 25 9.88 3.55 -2.67
N GLY A 26 9.13 3.39 -3.77
CA GLY A 26 9.04 2.12 -4.49
C GLY A 26 7.91 1.19 -4.03
N LYS A 27 6.87 1.72 -3.36
CA LYS A 27 5.72 0.92 -2.91
C LYS A 27 5.06 0.12 -4.04
N SER A 28 4.73 0.77 -5.14
CA SER A 28 4.10 0.10 -6.29
C SER A 28 5.01 -0.94 -6.95
N THR A 29 6.30 -0.70 -6.99
CA THR A 29 7.30 -1.67 -7.46
C THR A 29 7.36 -2.88 -6.55
N PHE A 30 7.36 -2.68 -5.24
CA PHE A 30 7.30 -3.76 -4.27
C PHE A 30 6.02 -4.58 -4.45
N ILE A 31 4.86 -3.94 -4.54
CA ILE A 31 3.57 -4.61 -4.72
C ILE A 31 3.60 -5.50 -5.96
N LYS A 32 4.06 -4.97 -7.09
CA LYS A 32 4.18 -5.74 -8.33
C LYS A 32 5.04 -6.98 -8.14
N ARG A 33 6.23 -6.82 -7.59
CA ARG A 33 7.16 -7.92 -7.34
C ARG A 33 6.62 -8.95 -6.37
N PHE A 34 6.03 -8.49 -5.29
CA PHE A 34 5.42 -9.39 -4.31
C PHE A 34 4.31 -10.24 -4.92
N MET A 35 3.44 -9.62 -5.71
CA MET A 35 2.36 -10.32 -6.40
C MET A 35 2.92 -11.32 -7.42
N ASP A 36 3.86 -10.91 -8.26
CA ASP A 36 4.46 -11.76 -9.30
C ASP A 36 5.16 -13.00 -8.72
N GLU A 37 5.83 -12.86 -7.59
CA GLU A 37 6.70 -13.90 -7.03
C GLU A 37 6.03 -14.71 -5.91
N MET A 38 5.15 -14.10 -5.12
CA MET A 38 4.63 -14.70 -3.89
C MET A 38 3.14 -15.01 -3.92
N VAL A 39 2.38 -14.48 -4.87
CA VAL A 39 0.92 -14.64 -4.90
C VAL A 39 0.46 -15.33 -6.17
N LEU A 40 0.72 -14.75 -7.33
CA LEU A 40 0.23 -15.28 -8.62
C LEU A 40 0.62 -16.73 -8.88
N PRO A 41 1.86 -17.20 -8.59
CA PRO A 41 2.25 -18.59 -8.83
C PRO A 41 1.47 -19.60 -7.99
N TYR A 42 0.87 -19.17 -6.87
CA TYR A 42 0.15 -20.04 -5.94
C TYR A 42 -1.38 -19.92 -6.05
N MET A 43 -1.87 -19.18 -7.03
CA MET A 43 -3.28 -19.11 -7.37
C MET A 43 -3.64 -20.27 -8.30
N GLU A 44 -4.60 -21.10 -7.90
CA GLU A 44 -5.05 -22.24 -8.70
C GLU A 44 -6.03 -21.84 -9.80
N ASP A 45 -6.89 -20.86 -9.56
CA ASP A 45 -7.83 -20.34 -10.56
C ASP A 45 -7.09 -19.49 -11.60
N GLU A 46 -6.94 -20.02 -12.80
CA GLU A 46 -6.23 -19.37 -13.89
C GLU A 46 -6.90 -18.05 -14.33
N HIS A 47 -8.22 -18.00 -14.36
CA HIS A 47 -8.94 -16.77 -14.71
C HIS A 47 -8.77 -15.67 -13.65
N ALA A 48 -8.84 -16.05 -12.37
CA ALA A 48 -8.59 -15.12 -11.27
C ALA A 48 -7.14 -14.62 -11.28
N ARG A 49 -6.18 -15.50 -11.57
CA ARG A 49 -4.76 -15.16 -11.72
C ARG A 49 -4.52 -14.18 -12.85
N MET A 50 -5.13 -14.39 -14.02
CA MET A 50 -5.01 -13.48 -15.16
C MET A 50 -5.59 -12.09 -14.84
N ARG A 51 -6.76 -12.04 -14.21
CA ARG A 51 -7.36 -10.77 -13.76
C ARG A 51 -6.44 -10.04 -12.77
N ALA A 52 -5.93 -10.75 -11.76
CA ALA A 52 -5.01 -10.19 -10.79
C ALA A 52 -3.74 -9.65 -11.44
N GLN A 53 -3.20 -10.33 -12.43
CA GLN A 53 -2.03 -9.88 -13.20
C GLN A 53 -2.30 -8.57 -13.95
N ASP A 54 -3.48 -8.43 -14.55
CA ASP A 54 -3.88 -7.21 -15.26
C ASP A 54 -4.05 -5.99 -14.32
N GLU A 55 -4.33 -6.24 -13.05
CA GLU A 55 -4.50 -5.20 -12.02
C GLU A 55 -3.18 -4.75 -11.38
N LEU A 56 -2.05 -5.38 -11.69
CA LEU A 56 -0.76 -5.00 -11.11
C LEU A 56 -0.36 -3.58 -11.51
N PRO A 57 0.32 -2.86 -10.60
CA PRO A 57 0.83 -1.53 -10.91
C PRO A 57 1.75 -1.58 -12.13
N GLN A 58 1.49 -0.74 -13.10
CA GLN A 58 2.40 -0.53 -14.21
C GLN A 58 3.63 0.23 -13.69
N SER A 59 4.82 -0.19 -14.09
CA SER A 59 6.06 0.56 -13.83
C SER A 59 6.08 1.81 -14.71
N ALA A 60 5.20 2.73 -14.44
CA ALA A 60 5.21 4.02 -15.10
C ALA A 60 6.32 4.86 -14.46
N GLY A 61 7.28 5.29 -15.24
CA GLY A 61 8.21 6.35 -14.87
C GLY A 61 7.51 7.70 -14.68
N GLY A 62 6.23 7.68 -14.30
CA GLY A 62 5.40 8.84 -14.05
C GLY A 62 5.85 9.56 -12.79
N LYS A 63 6.27 10.81 -12.92
CA LYS A 63 6.70 11.66 -11.81
C LYS A 63 5.52 12.28 -11.06
N THR A 64 4.29 12.15 -11.56
CA THR A 64 3.10 12.83 -11.02
C THR A 64 2.18 11.86 -10.29
N ILE A 65 1.85 12.19 -9.05
CA ILE A 65 0.84 11.49 -8.25
C ILE A 65 -0.53 11.99 -8.72
N THR A 66 -1.40 11.07 -9.17
CA THR A 66 -2.68 11.43 -9.78
C THR A 66 -3.89 11.20 -8.87
N THR A 67 -3.80 10.32 -7.88
CA THR A 67 -4.91 9.97 -6.98
C THR A 67 -4.46 9.87 -5.54
N THR A 68 -5.38 10.14 -4.62
CA THR A 68 -5.22 9.95 -3.17
C THR A 68 -5.96 8.71 -2.67
N GLU A 69 -6.74 8.05 -3.52
CA GLU A 69 -7.51 6.88 -3.14
C GLU A 69 -6.62 5.64 -3.03
N PRO A 70 -6.79 4.84 -1.96
CA PRO A 70 -6.14 3.55 -1.84
C PRO A 70 -6.55 2.61 -2.97
N LYS A 71 -5.61 1.80 -3.44
CA LYS A 71 -5.82 0.81 -4.49
C LYS A 71 -5.70 -0.58 -3.91
N PHE A 72 -6.74 -1.40 -4.07
CA PHE A 72 -6.72 -2.80 -3.68
C PHE A 72 -6.16 -3.66 -4.82
N ILE A 73 -5.15 -4.45 -4.55
CA ILE A 73 -4.42 -5.25 -5.53
C ILE A 73 -4.28 -6.69 -5.05
N PRO A 74 -4.97 -7.66 -5.66
CA PRO A 74 -6.05 -7.44 -6.62
C PRO A 74 -7.31 -6.88 -5.94
N ASN A 75 -8.22 -6.31 -6.72
CA ASN A 75 -9.48 -5.77 -6.19
C ASN A 75 -10.32 -6.86 -5.49
N GLU A 76 -10.42 -8.02 -6.10
CA GLU A 76 -10.90 -9.26 -5.46
C GLU A 76 -9.71 -10.01 -4.87
N ALA A 77 -9.73 -10.30 -3.56
CA ALA A 77 -8.61 -10.92 -2.88
C ALA A 77 -8.18 -12.25 -3.54
N ALA A 78 -6.88 -12.42 -3.73
CA ALA A 78 -6.32 -13.61 -4.34
C ALA A 78 -6.38 -14.80 -3.38
N LYS A 79 -6.98 -15.89 -3.82
CA LYS A 79 -6.97 -17.16 -3.09
C LYS A 79 -5.67 -17.92 -3.36
N VAL A 80 -4.91 -18.14 -2.31
CA VAL A 80 -3.62 -18.80 -2.35
C VAL A 80 -3.66 -20.03 -1.47
N ARG A 81 -3.27 -21.18 -2.04
CA ARG A 81 -3.14 -22.41 -1.27
C ARG A 81 -1.71 -22.52 -0.72
N LEU A 82 -1.60 -22.57 0.60
CA LEU A 82 -0.33 -22.72 1.30
C LEU A 82 0.08 -24.19 1.46
N ASN A 83 -0.91 -25.07 1.64
CA ASN A 83 -0.76 -26.53 1.64
C ASN A 83 -2.12 -27.18 1.34
N ASP A 84 -2.21 -28.51 1.41
CA ASP A 84 -3.43 -29.26 1.04
C ASP A 84 -4.67 -28.85 1.86
N ASP A 85 -4.50 -28.37 3.07
CA ASP A 85 -5.58 -28.08 4.02
C ASP A 85 -5.79 -26.56 4.26
N ILE A 86 -4.89 -25.69 3.77
CA ILE A 86 -4.87 -24.28 4.15
C ILE A 86 -4.87 -23.39 2.94
N GLU A 87 -5.98 -22.67 2.77
CA GLU A 87 -6.14 -21.60 1.80
C GLU A 87 -6.25 -20.25 2.54
N VAL A 88 -5.62 -19.22 2.00
CA VAL A 88 -5.70 -17.86 2.48
C VAL A 88 -6.07 -16.90 1.36
N SER A 89 -6.74 -15.82 1.72
CA SER A 89 -7.05 -14.71 0.81
C SER A 89 -6.02 -13.62 1.00
N VAL A 90 -5.29 -13.26 -0.06
CA VAL A 90 -4.22 -12.26 -0.02
C VAL A 90 -4.62 -11.04 -0.84
N ARG A 91 -4.40 -9.87 -0.29
CA ARG A 91 -4.59 -8.59 -0.95
C ARG A 91 -3.54 -7.60 -0.46
N LEU A 92 -2.92 -6.88 -1.37
CA LEU A 92 -2.11 -5.72 -1.03
C LEU A 92 -2.93 -4.45 -1.23
N ILE A 93 -2.64 -3.43 -0.43
CA ILE A 93 -3.34 -2.16 -0.49
C ILE A 93 -2.29 -1.08 -0.70
N ASP A 94 -2.29 -0.51 -1.89
CA ASP A 94 -1.41 0.61 -2.23
C ASP A 94 -2.07 1.92 -1.83
N CYS A 95 -1.33 2.79 -1.16
CA CYS A 95 -1.76 4.15 -0.85
C CYS A 95 -0.68 5.15 -1.25
N VAL A 96 -1.07 6.41 -1.39
CA VAL A 96 -0.13 7.48 -1.76
C VAL A 96 0.97 7.62 -0.73
N GLY A 97 0.63 7.54 0.55
CA GLY A 97 1.55 7.76 1.64
C GLY A 97 1.66 9.24 2.03
N TYR A 98 2.53 9.51 2.99
CA TYR A 98 2.78 10.88 3.44
C TYR A 98 3.67 11.62 2.46
N MET A 99 3.35 12.90 2.25
CA MET A 99 4.13 13.80 1.38
C MET A 99 5.50 14.10 1.99
N ILE A 100 6.45 14.34 1.11
CA ILE A 100 7.81 14.73 1.44
C ILE A 100 8.14 16.06 0.78
N ASP A 101 9.09 16.79 1.36
CA ASP A 101 9.56 18.03 0.78
C ASP A 101 10.20 17.80 -0.60
N GLY A 102 9.81 18.61 -1.57
CA GLY A 102 10.29 18.50 -2.95
C GLY A 102 9.59 17.45 -3.82
N ALA A 103 8.60 16.69 -3.30
CA ALA A 103 7.80 15.81 -4.13
C ALA A 103 6.89 16.62 -5.06
N ALA A 104 6.85 16.26 -6.33
CA ALA A 104 5.94 16.86 -7.28
C ALA A 104 4.56 16.17 -7.26
N GLY A 105 3.53 16.90 -7.67
CA GLY A 105 2.18 16.36 -7.91
C GLY A 105 1.12 16.74 -6.89
N HIS A 106 1.50 17.33 -5.75
CA HIS A 106 0.56 17.87 -4.77
C HIS A 106 0.31 19.37 -4.92
N MET A 107 1.08 20.05 -5.78
CA MET A 107 0.98 21.47 -6.04
C MET A 107 0.46 21.72 -7.46
N GLU A 108 -0.35 22.73 -7.63
CA GLU A 108 -0.86 23.24 -8.89
C GLU A 108 -0.78 24.78 -8.85
N GLU A 109 -0.09 25.39 -9.83
CA GLU A 109 0.06 26.84 -9.95
C GLU A 109 0.49 27.54 -8.65
N ASP A 110 1.52 27.01 -7.96
CA ASP A 110 2.04 27.50 -6.67
C ASP A 110 1.10 27.35 -5.46
N ALA A 111 -0.04 26.67 -5.62
CA ALA A 111 -0.97 26.34 -4.54
C ALA A 111 -1.09 24.82 -4.35
N GLU A 112 -1.49 24.40 -3.16
CA GLU A 112 -1.76 22.99 -2.92
C GLU A 112 -3.02 22.56 -3.68
N ARG A 113 -2.93 21.45 -4.43
CA ARG A 113 -4.05 20.92 -5.20
C ARG A 113 -5.18 20.48 -4.30
N MET A 114 -6.40 20.95 -4.59
CA MET A 114 -7.62 20.51 -3.91
C MET A 114 -8.20 19.28 -4.61
N VAL A 115 -8.69 18.31 -3.86
CA VAL A 115 -9.22 17.05 -4.39
C VAL A 115 -10.52 16.65 -3.70
N LYS A 116 -11.39 16.01 -4.46
CA LYS A 116 -12.57 15.31 -3.92
C LYS A 116 -12.18 13.92 -3.46
N THR A 117 -12.76 13.49 -2.35
CA THR A 117 -12.54 12.15 -1.81
C THR A 117 -13.87 11.52 -1.40
N PRO A 118 -13.98 10.18 -1.35
CA PRO A 118 -15.20 9.52 -0.91
C PRO A 118 -15.58 9.79 0.56
N TRP A 119 -14.67 10.32 1.35
CA TRP A 119 -14.84 10.57 2.79
C TRP A 119 -14.97 12.06 3.17
N SER A 120 -15.08 12.95 2.19
CA SER A 120 -15.32 14.38 2.41
C SER A 120 -16.34 14.90 1.40
N GLU A 121 -17.33 15.65 1.87
CA GLU A 121 -18.32 16.31 1.02
C GLU A 121 -17.71 17.50 0.26
N GLU A 122 -16.72 18.15 0.85
CA GLU A 122 -15.99 19.26 0.27
C GLU A 122 -14.63 18.82 -0.28
N GLU A 123 -14.08 19.62 -1.18
CA GLU A 123 -12.70 19.45 -1.64
C GLU A 123 -11.74 19.76 -0.48
N ILE A 124 -10.74 18.92 -0.31
CA ILE A 124 -9.71 19.05 0.72
C ILE A 124 -8.32 19.08 0.08
N PRO A 125 -7.31 19.64 0.76
CA PRO A 125 -5.94 19.62 0.28
C PRO A 125 -5.44 18.21 -0.02
N PHE A 126 -4.69 18.04 -1.10
CA PHE A 126 -4.15 16.74 -1.54
C PHE A 126 -3.38 16.02 -0.42
N THR A 127 -2.54 16.75 0.32
CA THR A 127 -1.78 16.20 1.45
C THR A 127 -2.70 15.63 2.53
N GLN A 128 -3.75 16.36 2.87
CA GLN A 128 -4.74 15.90 3.84
C GLN A 128 -5.50 14.66 3.35
N ALA A 129 -5.89 14.64 2.08
CA ALA A 129 -6.56 13.49 1.47
C ALA A 129 -5.66 12.24 1.49
N ALA A 130 -4.37 12.40 1.19
CA ALA A 130 -3.38 11.32 1.25
C ALA A 130 -3.19 10.78 2.68
N GLU A 131 -3.14 11.66 3.67
CA GLU A 131 -3.05 11.26 5.09
C GLU A 131 -4.29 10.50 5.54
N ILE A 132 -5.49 10.98 5.22
CA ILE A 132 -6.76 10.29 5.54
C ILE A 132 -6.81 8.92 4.86
N GLY A 133 -6.47 8.84 3.58
CA GLY A 133 -6.44 7.58 2.84
C GLY A 133 -5.46 6.56 3.45
N THR A 134 -4.29 7.02 3.86
CA THR A 134 -3.28 6.19 4.55
C THR A 134 -3.80 5.69 5.91
N ASP A 135 -4.40 6.56 6.70
CA ASP A 135 -5.02 6.20 7.98
C ASP A 135 -6.13 5.16 7.82
N LYS A 136 -6.98 5.30 6.81
CA LYS A 136 -8.04 4.33 6.51
C LYS A 136 -7.49 2.98 6.10
N VAL A 137 -6.45 2.93 5.26
CA VAL A 137 -5.77 1.68 4.91
C VAL A 137 -5.27 0.96 6.16
N MET A 138 -4.63 1.69 7.06
CA MET A 138 -4.10 1.09 8.28
C MET A 138 -5.19 0.55 9.19
N ARG A 139 -6.25 1.31 9.44
CA ARG A 139 -7.27 0.98 10.44
C ARG A 139 -8.30 0.00 9.94
N ASP A 140 -8.83 0.24 8.74
CA ASP A 140 -10.08 -0.38 8.28
C ASP A 140 -9.83 -1.54 7.33
N HIS A 141 -8.70 -1.57 6.62
CA HIS A 141 -8.50 -2.47 5.48
C HIS A 141 -7.33 -3.44 5.62
N SER A 142 -6.31 -3.13 6.41
CA SER A 142 -5.13 -3.98 6.55
C SER A 142 -5.17 -4.86 7.79
N THR A 143 -4.66 -6.10 7.67
CA THR A 143 -4.38 -6.98 8.81
C THR A 143 -2.96 -6.78 9.33
N ILE A 144 -2.04 -6.39 8.43
CA ILE A 144 -0.65 -6.07 8.72
C ILE A 144 -0.21 -4.85 7.91
N GLY A 145 0.60 -4.00 8.50
CA GLY A 145 1.25 -2.87 7.82
C GLY A 145 2.65 -3.23 7.35
N LEU A 146 3.02 -2.77 6.16
CA LEU A 146 4.38 -2.86 5.64
C LEU A 146 4.84 -1.47 5.23
N VAL A 147 5.89 -0.98 5.89
CA VAL A 147 6.47 0.33 5.59
C VAL A 147 7.62 0.16 4.60
N ILE A 148 7.46 0.77 3.44
CA ILE A 148 8.52 0.87 2.44
C ILE A 148 9.16 2.24 2.55
N THR A 149 10.44 2.25 2.81
CA THR A 149 11.24 3.47 2.89
C THR A 149 12.45 3.40 1.98
N THR A 150 13.32 4.39 1.99
CA THR A 150 14.49 4.47 1.12
C THR A 150 15.70 5.01 1.89
N ASP A 151 16.86 4.55 1.52
CA ASP A 151 18.16 5.10 1.97
C ASP A 151 18.56 6.38 1.20
N GLY A 152 17.73 6.82 0.24
CA GLY A 152 18.01 7.97 -0.61
C GLY A 152 18.78 7.64 -1.89
N SER A 153 19.14 6.38 -2.12
CA SER A 153 19.86 5.96 -3.34
C SER A 153 18.96 5.83 -4.55
N ILE A 154 17.64 5.74 -4.34
CA ILE A 154 16.63 5.62 -5.38
C ILE A 154 15.95 6.97 -5.60
N GLY A 155 16.30 7.68 -6.63
CA GLY A 155 15.69 8.95 -6.98
C GLY A 155 16.58 10.16 -6.76
N GLU A 156 15.99 11.34 -6.93
CA GLU A 156 16.69 12.62 -6.97
C GLU A 156 16.74 13.34 -5.61
N LEU A 157 15.94 12.88 -4.62
CA LEU A 157 15.81 13.53 -3.34
C LEU A 157 16.65 12.84 -2.27
N PRO A 158 17.34 13.62 -1.41
CA PRO A 158 18.19 13.06 -0.35
C PRO A 158 17.35 12.37 0.74
N ARG A 159 17.95 11.42 1.44
CA ARG A 159 17.35 10.67 2.56
C ARG A 159 16.66 11.57 3.59
N SER A 160 17.23 12.74 3.88
CA SER A 160 16.69 13.69 4.86
C SER A 160 15.24 14.13 4.56
N ASN A 161 14.85 14.20 3.28
CA ASN A 161 13.50 14.61 2.88
C ASN A 161 12.43 13.57 3.22
N TYR A 162 12.83 12.32 3.43
CA TYR A 162 11.90 11.21 3.72
C TYR A 162 11.66 10.98 5.21
N LEU A 163 12.55 11.45 6.09
CA LEU A 163 12.54 11.13 7.52
C LEU A 163 11.23 11.52 8.21
N GLY A 164 10.74 12.73 7.97
CA GLY A 164 9.52 13.21 8.59
C GLY A 164 8.28 12.39 8.22
N ALA A 165 8.15 12.02 6.95
CA ALA A 165 7.04 11.20 6.47
C ALA A 165 7.16 9.75 6.96
N GLU A 166 8.36 9.21 7.05
CA GLU A 166 8.64 7.89 7.63
C GLU A 166 8.24 7.83 9.10
N GLU A 167 8.64 8.83 9.88
CA GLU A 167 8.28 8.94 11.29
C GLU A 167 6.76 9.02 11.48
N LYS A 168 6.08 9.86 10.71
CA LYS A 168 4.60 9.96 10.74
C LYS A 168 3.96 8.61 10.46
N THR A 169 4.43 7.86 9.45
CA THR A 169 3.93 6.54 9.10
C THR A 169 4.07 5.56 10.25
N ILE A 170 5.25 5.49 10.85
CA ILE A 170 5.55 4.59 11.97
C ILE A 170 4.72 4.94 13.21
N LEU A 171 4.59 6.23 13.53
CA LEU A 171 3.77 6.68 14.65
C LEU A 171 2.29 6.34 14.46
N ALA A 172 1.75 6.52 13.25
CA ALA A 172 0.38 6.17 12.92
C ALA A 172 0.13 4.65 13.04
N LEU A 173 1.07 3.81 12.57
CA LEU A 173 1.01 2.36 12.73
C LEU A 173 1.06 1.94 14.21
N LYS A 174 1.93 2.51 15.00
CA LYS A 174 1.98 2.26 16.45
C LYS A 174 0.65 2.58 17.14
N LYS A 175 0.01 3.69 16.76
CA LYS A 175 -1.31 4.08 17.29
C LYS A 175 -2.43 3.15 16.84
N SER A 176 -2.33 2.53 15.68
CA SER A 176 -3.34 1.58 15.18
C SER A 176 -3.39 0.29 15.97
N GLY A 177 -2.32 -0.06 16.68
CA GLY A 177 -2.18 -1.31 17.42
C GLY A 177 -2.03 -2.56 16.53
N LYS A 178 -1.95 -2.40 15.23
CA LYS A 178 -1.76 -3.50 14.27
C LYS A 178 -0.28 -3.86 14.12
N PRO A 179 0.04 -5.14 13.85
CA PRO A 179 1.42 -5.54 13.56
C PRO A 179 1.91 -4.87 12.29
N PHE A 180 3.18 -4.52 12.25
CA PHE A 180 3.82 -3.96 11.07
C PHE A 180 5.31 -4.31 10.98
N LEU A 181 5.82 -4.24 9.77
CA LEU A 181 7.24 -4.36 9.42
C LEU A 181 7.72 -3.05 8.75
N VAL A 182 9.01 -2.79 8.86
CA VAL A 182 9.69 -1.66 8.19
C VAL A 182 10.85 -2.21 7.39
#